data_af857437af0b153f6f2b35d247130f0e
#
_entry.id   af857437af0b153f6f2b35d247130f0e
#
_cell.length_a   1.000
_cell.length_b   1.000
_cell.length_c   1.000
_cell.angle_alpha   90.00
_cell.angle_beta   90.00
_cell.angle_gamma   90.00
#
_symmetry.space_group_name_H-M   'P 1'
#
loop_
_entity.id
_entity.type
_entity.pdbx_description
1 polymer ?
#
loop_
_entity_poly.entity_id
_entity_poly.type
_entity_poly.pdbx_seq_one_letter_code
_entity_poly.pdbx_strand_id
1 'polypeptide(L)'
;GDYFLGSVVLVCHPSGDDVDIIDGQQRMTTLCILLALLRHLAGTESGLHGDLNKRLSVAESTIKGLDERPRLLVRECDRDFFDTFIVGDNIDSLLDVDASALTPASVRRIHDNARAMLQVVADPDVLSTDEIQNFVQYLMLQVSLIEVSTDSYQAAHRIFSVLNTRGVPLSAADIFKARVLSHVDADARPRYASLWEQSIDSLGTENPDAFFGHLLTLALRSPAKRALIDAFGEQVLTPFFESKSGEQFIDEVVVPNARAYSLATLEPLVGHPAATPLQLLRLYESSDWKPAAMAILNADRSDEETVSLLTSLERVYGTAVAARIVPGSRALIVTQFIAALEDGEPTDAACAVSDDIRHRAAATISRPLPQSTIRKVLLYHAMVAEQEAFPTRLPRSLGVLSGLPAAPIRGIGSDVDLRAWNRRLGGLVLTTIKSRTVNQAPDWDTVARALHEVPTVGAFTVGTLPSDGGEISASALEGRQTYLTRTILDYWNIRRDSDGVDLSRLSSSELEAAVDKRSAARGRQVRLADVVATGIISPGDTFVWRRRNLGNVYVVTISPEGTIVLPDGQHVSSPSAAVSALTGNGSAAALDVFVRESDGKKLRALWDKYRSRFTSS
;
A
#
# COMPACT_ATOMS: atom_id res chain seq x y z
N GLY A 1 -39.51 -2.80 -22.32
CA GLY A 1 -39.64 -1.85 -21.21
C GLY A 1 -38.40 -0.98 -21.14
N ASP A 2 -38.49 0.17 -20.48
CA ASP A 2 -37.40 1.10 -20.33
C ASP A 2 -36.23 0.48 -19.56
N TYR A 3 -35.01 0.73 -19.99
CA TYR A 3 -33.80 0.25 -19.34
C TYR A 3 -33.01 1.41 -18.73
N PHE A 4 -32.72 1.32 -17.44
CA PHE A 4 -31.94 2.34 -16.74
C PHE A 4 -30.45 1.95 -16.70
N LEU A 5 -29.60 2.76 -17.37
CA LEU A 5 -28.17 2.49 -17.49
C LEU A 5 -27.34 3.09 -16.34
N GLY A 6 -27.93 3.90 -15.50
CA GLY A 6 -27.27 4.54 -14.37
C GLY A 6 -27.15 6.05 -14.48
N SER A 7 -26.21 6.66 -13.74
CA SER A 7 -25.99 8.10 -13.73
C SER A 7 -24.64 8.46 -14.34
N VAL A 8 -24.55 9.68 -14.88
CA VAL A 8 -23.32 10.31 -15.35
C VAL A 8 -23.17 11.62 -14.58
N VAL A 9 -21.98 11.91 -14.05
CA VAL A 9 -21.68 13.17 -13.36
C VAL A 9 -20.73 13.99 -14.23
N LEU A 10 -21.15 15.22 -14.52
CA LEU A 10 -20.47 16.12 -15.46
C LEU A 10 -20.04 17.41 -14.75
N VAL A 11 -18.90 17.97 -15.16
CA VAL A 11 -18.50 19.33 -14.81
C VAL A 11 -18.56 20.19 -16.08
N CYS A 12 -19.38 21.22 -16.03
CA CYS A 12 -19.55 22.18 -17.11
C CYS A 12 -18.57 23.35 -16.95
N HIS A 13 -17.86 23.68 -18.02
CA HIS A 13 -16.95 24.83 -18.03
C HIS A 13 -17.68 26.10 -18.42
N PRO A 14 -17.43 27.25 -17.75
CA PRO A 14 -18.14 28.51 -18.02
C PRO A 14 -17.91 29.08 -19.44
N SER A 15 -16.86 28.62 -20.11
CA SER A 15 -16.38 29.16 -21.39
C SER A 15 -16.50 28.24 -22.59
N GLY A 16 -17.14 27.06 -22.49
CA GLY A 16 -17.13 26.11 -23.58
C GLY A 16 -18.34 25.18 -23.66
N ASP A 17 -18.53 24.61 -24.86
CA ASP A 17 -19.52 23.55 -25.13
C ASP A 17 -19.03 22.16 -24.62
N ASP A 18 -17.79 22.07 -24.11
CA ASP A 18 -17.19 20.84 -23.64
C ASP A 18 -17.45 20.64 -22.13
N VAL A 19 -17.66 19.40 -21.75
CA VAL A 19 -17.91 19.01 -20.36
C VAL A 19 -16.97 17.89 -19.95
N ASP A 20 -16.49 17.89 -18.70
CA ASP A 20 -15.68 16.81 -18.17
C ASP A 20 -16.56 15.73 -17.54
N ILE A 21 -16.33 14.49 -17.91
CA ILE A 21 -17.04 13.34 -17.34
C ILE A 21 -16.30 12.90 -16.06
N ILE A 22 -16.90 13.13 -14.90
CA ILE A 22 -16.35 12.75 -13.61
C ILE A 22 -16.74 11.31 -13.24
N ASP A 23 -17.98 10.94 -13.48
CA ASP A 23 -18.47 9.55 -13.38
C ASP A 23 -19.17 9.13 -14.66
N GLY A 24 -19.07 7.84 -14.97
CA GLY A 24 -19.68 7.25 -16.15
C GLY A 24 -18.75 7.14 -17.35
N GLN A 25 -17.46 7.47 -17.25
CA GLN A 25 -16.49 7.36 -18.34
C GLN A 25 -16.51 5.99 -19.02
N GLN A 26 -16.47 4.90 -18.25
CA GLN A 26 -16.53 3.54 -18.79
C GLN A 26 -17.84 3.26 -19.53
N ARG A 27 -18.98 3.76 -19.01
CA ARG A 27 -20.29 3.63 -19.67
C ARG A 27 -20.32 4.36 -21.00
N MET A 28 -19.83 5.61 -21.01
CA MET A 28 -19.79 6.40 -22.26
C MET A 28 -18.84 5.78 -23.28
N THR A 29 -17.66 5.33 -22.88
CA THR A 29 -16.73 4.63 -23.77
C THR A 29 -17.34 3.34 -24.33
N THR A 30 -17.99 2.54 -23.49
CA THR A 30 -18.65 1.29 -23.90
C THR A 30 -19.82 1.57 -24.87
N LEU A 31 -20.62 2.60 -24.61
CA LEU A 31 -21.69 3.02 -25.51
C LEU A 31 -21.15 3.51 -26.87
N CYS A 32 -20.06 4.28 -26.88
CA CYS A 32 -19.42 4.69 -28.12
C CYS A 32 -18.91 3.49 -28.93
N ILE A 33 -18.29 2.50 -28.28
CA ILE A 33 -17.87 1.26 -28.93
C ILE A 33 -19.09 0.54 -29.52
N LEU A 34 -20.17 0.36 -28.74
CA LEU A 34 -21.40 -0.27 -29.22
C LEU A 34 -21.99 0.45 -30.44
N LEU A 35 -22.09 1.79 -30.39
CA LEU A 35 -22.60 2.59 -31.52
C LEU A 35 -21.73 2.46 -32.76
N ALA A 36 -20.40 2.42 -32.60
CA ALA A 36 -19.46 2.20 -33.69
C ALA A 36 -19.63 0.82 -34.35
N LEU A 37 -19.80 -0.23 -33.54
CA LEU A 37 -20.06 -1.59 -34.03
C LEU A 37 -21.40 -1.68 -34.76
N LEU A 38 -22.44 -1.06 -34.24
CA LEU A 38 -23.76 -1.02 -34.88
C LEU A 38 -23.71 -0.20 -36.18
N ARG A 39 -22.91 0.89 -36.24
CA ARG A 39 -22.64 1.65 -37.46
C ARG A 39 -21.98 0.77 -38.52
N HIS A 40 -20.93 0.04 -38.15
CA HIS A 40 -20.23 -0.89 -39.02
C HIS A 40 -21.16 -1.98 -39.57
N LEU A 41 -21.96 -2.60 -38.71
CA LEU A 41 -22.92 -3.63 -39.15
C LEU A 41 -24.08 -3.10 -40.00
N ALA A 42 -24.46 -1.84 -39.86
CA ALA A 42 -25.48 -1.20 -40.70
C ALA A 42 -25.04 -0.98 -42.14
N GLY A 43 -23.74 -0.98 -42.42
CA GLY A 43 -23.15 -0.74 -43.74
C GLY A 43 -23.20 0.72 -44.18
N THR A 44 -22.22 1.13 -44.95
CA THR A 44 -21.96 2.53 -45.37
C THR A 44 -23.07 3.18 -46.21
N GLU A 45 -23.81 2.39 -46.95
CA GLU A 45 -24.92 2.87 -47.82
C GLU A 45 -26.23 3.06 -47.03
N SER A 46 -26.28 2.72 -45.76
CA SER A 46 -27.47 2.82 -44.91
C SER A 46 -27.64 4.24 -44.35
N GLY A 47 -28.88 4.76 -44.36
CA GLY A 47 -29.21 5.99 -43.67
C GLY A 47 -28.93 5.92 -42.15
N LEU A 48 -29.03 4.72 -41.55
CA LEU A 48 -28.70 4.45 -40.17
C LEU A 48 -27.21 4.67 -39.86
N HIS A 49 -26.31 4.33 -40.81
CA HIS A 49 -24.88 4.60 -40.68
C HIS A 49 -24.60 6.09 -40.48
N GLY A 50 -25.19 6.96 -41.34
CA GLY A 50 -25.03 8.40 -41.23
C GLY A 50 -25.57 8.97 -39.92
N ASP A 51 -26.67 8.43 -39.39
CA ASP A 51 -27.25 8.87 -38.13
C ASP A 51 -26.41 8.44 -36.93
N LEU A 52 -25.85 7.22 -36.95
CA LEU A 52 -24.92 6.75 -35.92
C LEU A 52 -23.60 7.51 -35.95
N ASN A 53 -23.09 7.86 -37.15
CA ASN A 53 -21.89 8.69 -37.29
C ASN A 53 -22.04 10.05 -36.58
N LYS A 54 -23.19 10.73 -36.78
CA LYS A 54 -23.49 11.99 -36.05
C LYS A 54 -23.52 11.83 -34.52
N ARG A 55 -23.70 10.62 -34.00
CA ARG A 55 -23.64 10.34 -32.55
C ARG A 55 -22.23 10.12 -32.05
N LEU A 56 -21.32 9.71 -32.91
CA LEU A 56 -19.91 9.46 -32.56
C LEU A 56 -19.03 10.69 -32.82
N SER A 57 -19.32 11.49 -33.85
CA SER A 57 -18.57 12.69 -34.17
C SER A 57 -19.46 13.94 -34.29
N VAL A 58 -18.84 15.10 -34.11
CA VAL A 58 -19.42 16.41 -34.40
C VAL A 58 -18.94 16.76 -35.82
N ALA A 59 -19.88 16.98 -36.75
CA ALA A 59 -19.54 17.33 -38.10
C ALA A 59 -18.84 18.70 -38.17
N GLU A 60 -17.96 18.85 -39.15
CA GLU A 60 -17.39 20.14 -39.53
C GLU A 60 -18.48 21.21 -39.71
N SER A 61 -18.22 22.39 -39.18
CA SER A 61 -19.10 23.55 -39.35
C SER A 61 -18.32 24.79 -39.73
N THR A 62 -18.33 25.11 -41.04
CA THR A 62 -17.73 26.32 -41.59
C THR A 62 -18.29 27.59 -40.93
N ILE A 63 -19.57 27.57 -40.53
CA ILE A 63 -20.23 28.73 -39.89
C ILE A 63 -19.69 28.94 -38.48
N LYS A 64 -19.35 27.87 -37.76
CA LYS A 64 -18.81 27.92 -36.41
C LYS A 64 -17.28 27.85 -36.38
N GLY A 65 -16.60 27.64 -37.49
CA GLY A 65 -15.15 27.45 -37.55
C GLY A 65 -14.70 26.21 -36.80
N LEU A 66 -15.52 25.15 -36.80
CA LEU A 66 -15.25 23.91 -36.08
C LEU A 66 -14.89 22.83 -37.10
N ASP A 67 -13.75 22.17 -36.89
CA ASP A 67 -13.36 20.95 -37.58
C ASP A 67 -14.17 19.75 -37.06
N GLU A 68 -14.24 18.69 -37.89
CA GLU A 68 -14.82 17.42 -37.44
C GLU A 68 -14.02 16.89 -36.24
N ARG A 69 -14.74 16.48 -35.17
CA ARG A 69 -14.11 15.96 -33.96
C ARG A 69 -14.96 14.88 -33.29
N PRO A 70 -14.33 13.92 -32.59
CA PRO A 70 -15.06 12.98 -31.73
C PRO A 70 -15.94 13.68 -30.70
N ARG A 71 -17.12 13.12 -30.42
CA ARG A 71 -17.96 13.61 -29.31
C ARG A 71 -17.42 13.22 -27.96
N LEU A 72 -16.78 12.04 -27.85
CA LEU A 72 -16.13 11.58 -26.64
C LEU A 72 -14.61 11.65 -26.83
N LEU A 73 -13.97 12.51 -26.04
CA LEU A 73 -12.51 12.56 -25.96
C LEU A 73 -12.07 11.60 -24.84
N VAL A 74 -11.43 10.51 -25.22
CA VAL A 74 -10.77 9.60 -24.29
C VAL A 74 -9.41 10.16 -23.86
N ARG A 75 -8.74 9.48 -22.92
CA ARG A 75 -7.39 9.87 -22.46
C ARG A 75 -6.44 9.94 -23.65
N GLU A 76 -5.47 10.82 -23.58
CA GLU A 76 -4.54 11.08 -24.68
C GLU A 76 -3.80 9.82 -25.13
N CYS A 77 -3.35 8.98 -24.20
CA CYS A 77 -2.68 7.72 -24.51
C CYS A 77 -3.58 6.67 -25.18
N ASP A 78 -4.90 6.82 -25.13
CA ASP A 78 -5.88 5.93 -25.75
C ASP A 78 -6.47 6.55 -27.04
N ARG A 79 -6.24 7.87 -27.26
CA ARG A 79 -6.91 8.67 -28.29
C ARG A 79 -6.67 8.17 -29.72
N ASP A 80 -5.41 8.01 -30.09
CA ASP A 80 -5.05 7.59 -31.47
C ASP A 80 -5.70 6.26 -31.83
N PHE A 81 -5.72 5.32 -30.88
CA PHE A 81 -6.37 4.04 -31.09
C PHE A 81 -7.89 4.16 -31.16
N PHE A 82 -8.49 4.90 -30.23
CA PHE A 82 -9.94 5.08 -30.16
C PHE A 82 -10.47 5.84 -31.39
N ASP A 83 -9.80 6.92 -31.77
CA ASP A 83 -10.19 7.74 -32.92
C ASP A 83 -10.01 6.98 -34.24
N THR A 84 -8.93 6.21 -34.39
CA THR A 84 -8.66 5.44 -35.62
C THR A 84 -9.66 4.29 -35.80
N PHE A 85 -9.89 3.50 -34.78
CA PHE A 85 -10.63 2.25 -34.94
C PHE A 85 -12.11 2.36 -34.58
N ILE A 86 -12.46 3.17 -33.56
CA ILE A 86 -13.85 3.28 -33.08
C ILE A 86 -14.58 4.44 -33.77
N VAL A 87 -14.01 5.63 -33.72
CA VAL A 87 -14.65 6.80 -34.35
C VAL A 87 -14.48 6.76 -35.89
N GLY A 88 -13.30 6.38 -36.37
CA GLY A 88 -12.93 6.36 -37.81
C GLY A 88 -13.49 5.18 -38.62
N ASP A 89 -14.35 4.34 -38.06
CA ASP A 89 -15.00 3.21 -38.74
C ASP A 89 -14.06 2.14 -39.32
N ASN A 90 -12.94 1.87 -38.63
CA ASN A 90 -11.96 0.87 -39.04
C ASN A 90 -12.06 -0.43 -38.22
N ILE A 91 -13.29 -0.90 -38.01
CA ILE A 91 -13.55 -2.09 -37.13
C ILE A 91 -12.91 -3.35 -37.73
N ASP A 92 -12.90 -3.53 -39.04
CA ASP A 92 -12.25 -4.69 -39.67
C ASP A 92 -10.74 -4.73 -39.35
N SER A 93 -10.07 -3.58 -39.50
CA SER A 93 -8.65 -3.47 -39.19
C SER A 93 -8.34 -3.65 -37.69
N LEU A 94 -9.27 -3.30 -36.79
CA LEU A 94 -9.13 -3.54 -35.37
C LEU A 94 -9.02 -5.03 -35.03
N LEU A 95 -9.73 -5.88 -35.78
CA LEU A 95 -9.71 -7.33 -35.56
C LEU A 95 -8.35 -7.97 -35.90
N ASP A 96 -7.59 -7.35 -36.79
CA ASP A 96 -6.28 -7.82 -37.22
C ASP A 96 -5.13 -7.37 -36.29
N VAL A 97 -5.43 -6.50 -35.32
CA VAL A 97 -4.43 -5.99 -34.39
C VAL A 97 -4.04 -7.07 -33.37
N ASP A 98 -2.72 -7.27 -33.19
CA ASP A 98 -2.20 -8.14 -32.13
C ASP A 98 -2.36 -7.49 -30.75
N ALA A 99 -3.33 -8.00 -29.99
CA ALA A 99 -3.62 -7.52 -28.63
C ALA A 99 -2.42 -7.59 -27.67
N SER A 100 -1.46 -8.49 -27.93
CA SER A 100 -0.27 -8.66 -27.07
C SER A 100 0.71 -7.50 -27.20
N ALA A 101 0.71 -6.83 -28.34
CA ALA A 101 1.58 -5.68 -28.64
C ALA A 101 0.99 -4.34 -28.18
N LEU A 102 -0.30 -4.31 -27.79
CA LEU A 102 -0.99 -3.07 -27.41
C LEU A 102 -0.54 -2.55 -26.03
N THR A 103 -0.11 -1.32 -26.03
CA THR A 103 0.25 -0.53 -24.85
C THR A 103 -0.35 0.87 -24.97
N PRO A 104 -0.84 1.48 -23.90
CA PRO A 104 -0.95 0.98 -22.53
C PRO A 104 -2.07 -0.10 -22.36
N ALA A 105 -2.19 -0.66 -21.16
CA ALA A 105 -3.19 -1.70 -20.87
C ALA A 105 -4.65 -1.27 -21.11
N SER A 106 -4.93 0.03 -21.12
CA SER A 106 -6.24 0.61 -21.43
C SER A 106 -6.61 0.43 -22.90
N VAL A 107 -5.67 0.63 -23.80
CA VAL A 107 -5.85 0.39 -25.26
C VAL A 107 -6.21 -1.08 -25.50
N ARG A 108 -5.51 -2.00 -24.84
CA ARG A 108 -5.84 -3.43 -24.92
C ARG A 108 -7.26 -3.72 -24.44
N ARG A 109 -7.70 -3.08 -23.34
CA ARG A 109 -9.08 -3.24 -22.84
C ARG A 109 -10.13 -2.69 -23.81
N ILE A 110 -9.86 -1.58 -24.49
CA ILE A 110 -10.75 -1.06 -25.54
C ILE A 110 -10.85 -2.06 -26.70
N HIS A 111 -9.72 -2.58 -27.18
CA HIS A 111 -9.65 -3.62 -28.21
C HIS A 111 -10.44 -4.87 -27.79
N ASP A 112 -10.17 -5.42 -26.62
CA ASP A 112 -10.80 -6.66 -26.14
C ASP A 112 -12.31 -6.50 -25.94
N ASN A 113 -12.76 -5.33 -25.44
CA ASN A 113 -14.18 -5.00 -25.33
C ASN A 113 -14.86 -4.88 -26.69
N ALA A 114 -14.24 -4.18 -27.63
CA ALA A 114 -14.79 -4.03 -28.97
C ALA A 114 -14.93 -5.41 -29.65
N ARG A 115 -13.91 -6.25 -29.55
CA ARG A 115 -13.91 -7.61 -30.09
C ARG A 115 -14.98 -8.50 -29.43
N ALA A 116 -15.08 -8.48 -28.11
CA ALA A 116 -16.07 -9.26 -27.38
C ALA A 116 -17.51 -8.82 -27.71
N MET A 117 -17.74 -7.51 -27.79
CA MET A 117 -19.05 -6.96 -28.17
C MET A 117 -19.41 -7.30 -29.60
N LEU A 118 -18.47 -7.20 -30.53
CA LEU A 118 -18.71 -7.55 -31.94
C LEU A 118 -19.12 -9.02 -32.07
N GLN A 119 -18.47 -9.94 -31.34
CA GLN A 119 -18.87 -11.36 -31.34
C GLN A 119 -20.33 -11.58 -30.94
N VAL A 120 -20.86 -10.72 -30.07
CA VAL A 120 -22.25 -10.81 -29.62
C VAL A 120 -23.21 -10.14 -30.62
N VAL A 121 -22.90 -8.91 -31.06
CA VAL A 121 -23.83 -8.14 -31.93
C VAL A 121 -23.80 -8.56 -33.40
N ALA A 122 -22.75 -9.21 -33.86
CA ALA A 122 -22.65 -9.78 -35.20
C ALA A 122 -23.16 -11.22 -35.31
N ASP A 123 -23.58 -11.83 -34.19
CA ASP A 123 -24.20 -13.16 -34.19
C ASP A 123 -25.63 -13.05 -34.69
N PRO A 124 -26.00 -13.65 -35.85
CA PRO A 124 -27.36 -13.58 -36.39
C PRO A 124 -28.43 -14.19 -35.50
N ASP A 125 -28.04 -15.10 -34.59
CA ASP A 125 -28.97 -15.70 -33.62
C ASP A 125 -29.27 -14.74 -32.44
N VAL A 126 -28.42 -13.69 -32.26
CA VAL A 126 -28.60 -12.67 -31.23
C VAL A 126 -29.22 -11.39 -31.81
N LEU A 127 -28.72 -10.95 -32.98
CA LEU A 127 -29.17 -9.72 -33.65
C LEU A 127 -29.11 -9.90 -35.16
N SER A 128 -30.26 -10.11 -35.78
CA SER A 128 -30.34 -10.17 -37.26
C SER A 128 -30.17 -8.78 -37.88
N THR A 129 -29.78 -8.73 -39.14
CA THR A 129 -29.60 -7.47 -39.87
C THR A 129 -30.86 -6.59 -39.87
N ASP A 130 -32.03 -7.18 -39.97
CA ASP A 130 -33.32 -6.47 -39.93
C ASP A 130 -33.67 -5.93 -38.52
N GLU A 131 -33.08 -6.50 -37.49
CA GLU A 131 -33.31 -6.10 -36.09
C GLU A 131 -32.31 -5.01 -35.62
N ILE A 132 -31.22 -4.78 -36.32
CA ILE A 132 -30.22 -3.74 -35.95
C ILE A 132 -30.92 -2.37 -35.81
N GLN A 133 -31.77 -2.01 -36.73
CA GLN A 133 -32.50 -0.73 -36.71
C GLN A 133 -33.44 -0.65 -35.49
N ASN A 134 -34.14 -1.73 -35.17
CA ASN A 134 -35.03 -1.79 -34.02
C ASN A 134 -34.24 -1.71 -32.70
N PHE A 135 -33.06 -2.36 -32.65
CA PHE A 135 -32.19 -2.30 -31.48
C PHE A 135 -31.61 -0.90 -31.27
N VAL A 136 -31.18 -0.22 -32.35
CA VAL A 136 -30.74 1.18 -32.26
C VAL A 136 -31.88 2.09 -31.78
N GLN A 137 -33.09 1.90 -32.31
CA GLN A 137 -34.28 2.64 -31.81
C GLN A 137 -34.55 2.40 -30.34
N TYR A 138 -34.48 1.15 -29.89
CA TYR A 138 -34.61 0.80 -28.47
C TYR A 138 -33.51 1.51 -27.64
N LEU A 139 -32.25 1.44 -28.07
CA LEU A 139 -31.11 2.08 -27.39
C LEU A 139 -31.29 3.61 -27.27
N MET A 140 -31.83 4.25 -28.31
CA MET A 140 -32.01 5.71 -28.34
C MET A 140 -33.26 6.20 -27.63
N LEU A 141 -34.32 5.40 -27.53
CA LEU A 141 -35.63 5.86 -27.07
C LEU A 141 -36.05 5.25 -25.72
N GLN A 142 -35.51 4.08 -25.36
CA GLN A 142 -35.94 3.34 -24.18
C GLN A 142 -34.80 3.09 -23.17
N VAL A 143 -33.56 3.44 -23.51
CA VAL A 143 -32.45 3.41 -22.57
C VAL A 143 -32.24 4.81 -22.01
N SER A 144 -32.29 4.92 -20.68
CA SER A 144 -32.19 6.20 -19.98
C SER A 144 -30.94 6.28 -19.10
N LEU A 145 -30.38 7.48 -19.03
CA LEU A 145 -29.30 7.89 -18.14
C LEU A 145 -29.77 9.07 -17.29
N ILE A 146 -29.35 9.14 -16.05
CA ILE A 146 -29.49 10.36 -15.25
C ILE A 146 -28.19 11.17 -15.41
N GLU A 147 -28.33 12.36 -15.97
CA GLU A 147 -27.25 13.35 -16.01
C GLU A 147 -27.31 14.24 -14.76
N VAL A 148 -26.17 14.37 -14.11
CA VAL A 148 -25.99 15.30 -12.98
C VAL A 148 -24.86 16.25 -13.33
N SER A 149 -25.18 17.51 -13.60
CA SER A 149 -24.24 18.53 -14.05
C SER A 149 -23.95 19.52 -12.93
N THR A 150 -22.71 19.97 -12.82
CA THR A 150 -22.27 21.02 -11.89
C THR A 150 -21.16 21.86 -12.54
N ASP A 151 -20.90 23.03 -11.97
CA ASP A 151 -19.82 23.94 -12.38
C ASP A 151 -18.52 23.76 -11.58
N SER A 152 -18.50 22.80 -10.65
CA SER A 152 -17.41 22.62 -9.70
C SER A 152 -16.99 21.17 -9.55
N TYR A 153 -15.71 20.87 -9.74
CA TYR A 153 -15.13 19.56 -9.47
C TYR A 153 -15.38 19.09 -8.02
N GLN A 154 -15.34 20.01 -7.06
CA GLN A 154 -15.58 19.66 -5.66
C GLN A 154 -17.03 19.25 -5.42
N ALA A 155 -18.00 19.95 -6.05
CA ALA A 155 -19.41 19.58 -5.98
C ALA A 155 -19.67 18.26 -6.71
N ALA A 156 -19.10 18.06 -7.91
CA ALA A 156 -19.17 16.80 -8.66
C ALA A 156 -18.70 15.62 -7.83
N HIS A 157 -17.57 15.78 -7.13
CA HIS A 157 -17.02 14.74 -6.26
C HIS A 157 -17.95 14.41 -5.08
N ARG A 158 -18.52 15.42 -4.42
CA ARG A 158 -19.49 15.18 -3.32
C ARG A 158 -20.73 14.42 -3.82
N ILE A 159 -21.24 14.82 -4.98
CA ILE A 159 -22.39 14.17 -5.62
C ILE A 159 -22.03 12.72 -5.97
N PHE A 160 -20.90 12.50 -6.62
CA PHE A 160 -20.40 11.17 -6.95
C PHE A 160 -20.25 10.27 -5.72
N SER A 161 -19.64 10.79 -4.64
CA SER A 161 -19.46 10.04 -3.38
C SER A 161 -20.78 9.62 -2.74
N VAL A 162 -21.85 10.39 -2.93
CA VAL A 162 -23.20 10.05 -2.43
C VAL A 162 -23.93 9.09 -3.35
N LEU A 163 -23.80 9.27 -4.67
CA LEU A 163 -24.52 8.45 -5.65
C LEU A 163 -23.87 7.08 -5.86
N ASN A 164 -22.55 6.99 -5.74
CA ASN A 164 -21.80 5.77 -6.07
C ASN A 164 -21.72 4.78 -4.90
N THR A 165 -22.85 4.35 -4.39
CA THR A 165 -22.93 3.27 -3.39
C THR A 165 -22.63 1.87 -3.96
N ARG A 166 -22.51 1.72 -5.28
CA ARG A 166 -22.35 0.43 -5.99
C ARG A 166 -21.25 0.39 -7.06
N GLY A 167 -20.55 1.51 -7.34
CA GLY A 167 -19.49 1.60 -8.35
C GLY A 167 -18.08 1.63 -7.74
N VAL A 168 -17.05 1.67 -8.62
CA VAL A 168 -15.65 1.94 -8.20
C VAL A 168 -15.56 3.42 -7.80
N PRO A 169 -15.16 3.75 -6.56
CA PRO A 169 -15.01 5.14 -6.16
C PRO A 169 -13.99 5.86 -7.03
N LEU A 170 -14.22 7.13 -7.33
CA LEU A 170 -13.17 7.97 -7.93
C LEU A 170 -11.97 8.00 -7.00
N SER A 171 -10.77 7.76 -7.55
CA SER A 171 -9.57 7.76 -6.74
C SER A 171 -9.23 9.19 -6.28
N ALA A 172 -8.56 9.32 -5.14
CA ALA A 172 -8.05 10.62 -4.72
C ALA A 172 -7.10 11.23 -5.76
N ALA A 173 -6.35 10.38 -6.48
CA ALA A 173 -5.46 10.76 -7.55
C ALA A 173 -6.18 11.48 -8.71
N ASP A 174 -7.38 11.04 -9.10
CA ASP A 174 -8.16 11.69 -10.17
C ASP A 174 -8.64 13.08 -9.74
N ILE A 175 -9.01 13.24 -8.47
CA ILE A 175 -9.41 14.53 -7.90
C ILE A 175 -8.24 15.51 -7.91
N PHE A 176 -7.06 15.02 -7.48
CA PHE A 176 -5.85 15.85 -7.46
C PHE A 176 -5.43 16.23 -8.87
N LYS A 177 -5.52 15.29 -9.86
CA LYS A 177 -5.29 15.57 -11.26
C LYS A 177 -6.15 16.74 -11.75
N ALA A 178 -7.46 16.63 -11.57
CA ALA A 178 -8.38 17.67 -12.03
C ALA A 178 -8.06 19.04 -11.40
N ARG A 179 -7.77 19.06 -10.09
CA ARG A 179 -7.41 20.29 -9.39
C ARG A 179 -6.06 20.85 -9.83
N VAL A 180 -5.05 20.04 -10.04
CA VAL A 180 -3.72 20.49 -10.51
C VAL A 180 -3.82 21.02 -11.93
N LEU A 181 -4.51 20.29 -12.83
CA LEU A 181 -4.67 20.71 -14.23
C LEU A 181 -5.52 22.00 -14.36
N SER A 182 -6.39 22.33 -13.42
CA SER A 182 -7.09 23.62 -13.40
C SER A 182 -6.15 24.81 -13.16
N HIS A 183 -4.95 24.59 -12.63
CA HIS A 183 -3.90 25.59 -12.41
C HIS A 183 -2.78 25.51 -13.47
N VAL A 184 -2.99 24.77 -14.55
CA VAL A 184 -2.11 24.67 -15.73
C VAL A 184 -2.68 25.54 -16.84
N ASP A 185 -1.82 26.29 -17.55
CA ASP A 185 -2.22 27.08 -18.71
C ASP A 185 -2.94 26.24 -19.76
N ALA A 186 -3.97 26.79 -20.38
CA ALA A 186 -4.85 26.09 -21.30
C ALA A 186 -4.07 25.39 -22.43
N ASP A 187 -3.08 26.09 -23.02
CA ASP A 187 -2.27 25.58 -24.13
C ASP A 187 -1.30 24.46 -23.69
N ALA A 188 -0.86 24.47 -22.44
CA ALA A 188 0.04 23.49 -21.87
C ALA A 188 -0.68 22.27 -21.28
N ARG A 189 -1.99 22.41 -21.01
CA ARG A 189 -2.78 21.40 -20.27
C ARG A 189 -2.75 20.00 -20.88
N PRO A 190 -2.85 19.79 -22.20
CA PRO A 190 -2.79 18.45 -22.78
C PRO A 190 -1.44 17.75 -22.50
N ARG A 191 -0.33 18.49 -22.65
CA ARG A 191 1.01 17.98 -22.35
C ARG A 191 1.16 17.56 -20.89
N TYR A 192 0.70 18.39 -19.97
CA TYR A 192 0.83 18.11 -18.53
C TYR A 192 -0.16 17.04 -18.04
N ALA A 193 -1.30 16.90 -18.70
CA ALA A 193 -2.21 15.77 -18.49
C ALA A 193 -1.55 14.44 -18.84
N SER A 194 -0.86 14.37 -20.00
CA SER A 194 -0.10 13.21 -20.43
C SER A 194 1.07 12.89 -19.48
N LEU A 195 1.81 13.91 -19.06
CA LEU A 195 2.92 13.75 -18.11
C LEU A 195 2.47 13.24 -16.75
N TRP A 196 1.31 13.73 -16.25
CA TRP A 196 0.67 13.20 -15.06
C TRP A 196 0.32 11.71 -15.23
N GLU A 197 -0.35 11.34 -16.31
CA GLU A 197 -0.77 9.96 -16.57
C GLU A 197 0.44 9.02 -16.66
N GLN A 198 1.49 9.40 -17.38
CA GLN A 198 2.73 8.65 -17.45
C GLN A 198 3.36 8.44 -16.07
N SER A 199 3.34 9.48 -15.23
CA SER A 199 3.87 9.40 -13.87
C SER A 199 3.07 8.42 -13.01
N ILE A 200 1.74 8.46 -13.10
CA ILE A 200 0.86 7.55 -12.36
C ILE A 200 0.97 6.11 -12.90
N ASP A 201 1.04 5.92 -14.21
CA ASP A 201 1.22 4.60 -14.83
C ASP A 201 2.57 3.96 -14.43
N SER A 202 3.62 4.77 -14.19
CA SER A 202 4.92 4.30 -13.71
C SER A 202 4.88 3.70 -12.30
N LEU A 203 3.83 3.95 -11.52
CA LEU A 203 3.62 3.34 -10.19
C LEU A 203 3.21 1.86 -10.26
N GLY A 204 2.94 1.33 -11.45
CA GLY A 204 2.59 -0.07 -11.69
C GLY A 204 1.17 -0.42 -11.22
N THR A 205 1.05 -1.55 -10.50
CA THR A 205 -0.25 -2.03 -10.00
C THR A 205 -0.62 -1.46 -8.63
N GLU A 206 0.22 -0.61 -8.05
CA GLU A 206 -0.05 0.01 -6.76
C GLU A 206 -1.19 1.03 -6.88
N ASN A 207 -1.96 1.17 -5.80
CA ASN A 207 -3.01 2.17 -5.74
C ASN A 207 -2.40 3.58 -5.75
N PRO A 208 -2.72 4.46 -6.72
CA PRO A 208 -2.24 5.84 -6.77
C PRO A 208 -2.50 6.64 -5.48
N ASP A 209 -3.59 6.35 -4.77
CA ASP A 209 -3.90 7.02 -3.50
C ASP A 209 -2.84 6.75 -2.43
N ALA A 210 -2.20 5.58 -2.45
CA ALA A 210 -1.08 5.28 -1.55
C ALA A 210 0.14 6.17 -1.84
N PHE A 211 0.43 6.42 -3.12
CA PHE A 211 1.50 7.34 -3.53
C PHE A 211 1.24 8.77 -3.03
N PHE A 212 0.02 9.29 -3.21
CA PHE A 212 -0.35 10.61 -2.66
C PHE A 212 -0.34 10.65 -1.14
N GLY A 213 -0.64 9.53 -0.48
CA GLY A 213 -0.45 9.37 0.96
C GLY A 213 1.02 9.50 1.39
N HIS A 214 1.96 9.00 0.57
CA HIS A 214 3.38 9.18 0.81
C HIS A 214 3.84 10.63 0.57
N LEU A 215 3.35 11.28 -0.49
CA LEU A 215 3.60 12.71 -0.72
C LEU A 215 3.07 13.58 0.44
N LEU A 216 1.88 13.26 0.96
CA LEU A 216 1.34 13.94 2.14
C LEU A 216 2.25 13.76 3.36
N THR A 217 2.78 12.55 3.57
CA THR A 217 3.73 12.28 4.67
C THR A 217 5.02 13.08 4.52
N LEU A 218 5.54 13.21 3.30
CA LEU A 218 6.71 14.05 3.00
C LEU A 218 6.43 15.53 3.30
N ALA A 219 5.32 16.05 2.81
CA ALA A 219 4.96 17.47 2.99
C ALA A 219 4.70 17.84 4.46
N LEU A 220 4.03 16.97 5.22
CA LEU A 220 3.63 17.25 6.61
C LEU A 220 4.67 16.84 7.64
N ARG A 221 5.65 16.00 7.29
CA ARG A 221 6.59 15.39 8.24
C ARG A 221 5.89 14.75 9.44
N SER A 222 4.66 14.30 9.23
CA SER A 222 3.84 13.66 10.26
C SER A 222 2.84 12.68 9.61
N PRO A 223 2.45 11.61 10.32
CA PRO A 223 1.40 10.73 9.81
C PRO A 223 0.08 11.48 9.59
N ALA A 224 -0.59 11.24 8.46
CA ALA A 224 -1.86 11.86 8.14
C ALA A 224 -2.92 11.49 9.18
N LYS A 225 -3.63 12.50 9.72
CA LYS A 225 -4.70 12.33 10.73
C LYS A 225 -6.11 12.47 10.15
N ARG A 226 -6.24 12.91 8.91
CA ARG A 226 -7.50 13.15 8.19
C ARG A 226 -7.59 12.28 6.93
N ALA A 227 -8.76 12.25 6.31
CA ALA A 227 -8.92 11.63 5.00
C ALA A 227 -7.95 12.25 3.98
N LEU A 228 -7.36 11.43 3.11
CA LEU A 228 -6.32 11.83 2.17
C LEU A 228 -6.74 13.04 1.31
N ILE A 229 -7.96 13.01 0.78
CA ILE A 229 -8.49 14.06 -0.10
C ILE A 229 -8.49 15.43 0.59
N ASP A 230 -9.02 15.49 1.81
CA ASP A 230 -9.11 16.75 2.56
C ASP A 230 -7.72 17.23 2.98
N ALA A 231 -6.91 16.31 3.54
CA ALA A 231 -5.59 16.64 4.04
C ALA A 231 -4.65 17.10 2.92
N PHE A 232 -4.58 16.37 1.82
CA PHE A 232 -3.72 16.72 0.69
C PHE A 232 -4.20 18.01 0.00
N GLY A 233 -5.51 18.14 -0.18
CA GLY A 233 -6.13 19.32 -0.78
C GLY A 233 -5.86 20.61 0.01
N GLU A 234 -6.04 20.57 1.33
CA GLU A 234 -5.91 21.75 2.20
C GLU A 234 -4.45 22.04 2.59
N GLN A 235 -3.63 21.02 2.81
CA GLN A 235 -2.31 21.17 3.44
C GLN A 235 -1.15 21.09 2.43
N VAL A 236 -1.40 20.60 1.20
CA VAL A 236 -0.37 20.52 0.14
C VAL A 236 -0.77 21.40 -1.04
N LEU A 237 -1.91 21.12 -1.69
CA LEU A 237 -2.26 21.82 -2.93
C LEU A 237 -2.60 23.28 -2.71
N THR A 238 -3.40 23.63 -1.69
CA THR A 238 -3.79 25.02 -1.45
C THR A 238 -2.57 25.91 -1.20
N PRO A 239 -1.66 25.60 -0.26
CA PRO A 239 -0.47 26.42 -0.03
C PRO A 239 0.48 26.48 -1.24
N PHE A 240 0.57 25.39 -2.00
CA PHE A 240 1.42 25.35 -3.18
C PHE A 240 0.93 26.35 -4.25
N PHE A 241 -0.36 26.36 -4.53
CA PHE A 241 -0.96 27.22 -5.56
C PHE A 241 -1.13 28.69 -5.14
N GLU A 242 -0.81 29.07 -3.90
CA GLU A 242 -0.70 30.48 -3.52
C GLU A 242 0.45 31.22 -4.24
N SER A 243 1.48 30.48 -4.67
CA SER A 243 2.70 31.07 -5.27
C SER A 243 3.24 30.35 -6.51
N LYS A 244 2.71 29.17 -6.84
CA LYS A 244 3.21 28.32 -7.91
C LYS A 244 2.08 27.81 -8.80
N SER A 245 2.42 27.38 -10.01
CA SER A 245 1.47 26.89 -11.00
C SER A 245 1.28 25.36 -10.96
N GLY A 246 0.31 24.86 -11.73
CA GLY A 246 0.07 23.42 -11.90
C GLY A 246 1.23 22.71 -12.60
N GLU A 247 1.87 23.36 -13.58
CA GLU A 247 3.06 22.87 -14.26
C GLU A 247 4.18 22.60 -13.27
N GLN A 248 4.46 23.60 -12.42
CA GLN A 248 5.48 23.45 -11.38
C GLN A 248 5.16 22.34 -10.40
N PHE A 249 3.89 22.14 -10.05
CA PHE A 249 3.52 21.03 -9.18
C PHE A 249 3.82 19.67 -9.83
N ILE A 250 3.53 19.53 -11.12
CA ILE A 250 3.81 18.28 -11.84
C ILE A 250 5.32 18.08 -11.99
N ASP A 251 6.06 19.10 -12.42
CA ASP A 251 7.49 19.01 -12.68
C ASP A 251 8.34 18.86 -11.39
N GLU A 252 7.98 19.57 -10.31
CA GLU A 252 8.78 19.61 -9.07
C GLU A 252 8.33 18.55 -8.04
N VAL A 253 7.06 18.11 -8.08
CA VAL A 253 6.53 17.20 -7.05
C VAL A 253 6.13 15.85 -7.64
N VAL A 254 5.27 15.80 -8.66
CA VAL A 254 4.70 14.52 -9.12
C VAL A 254 5.75 13.69 -9.84
N VAL A 255 6.36 14.22 -10.89
CA VAL A 255 7.32 13.50 -11.75
C VAL A 255 8.52 12.95 -10.97
N PRO A 256 9.26 13.77 -10.21
CA PRO A 256 10.44 13.29 -9.51
C PRO A 256 10.09 12.26 -8.43
N ASN A 257 9.00 12.47 -7.69
CA ASN A 257 8.59 11.52 -6.65
C ASN A 257 8.03 10.21 -7.24
N ALA A 258 7.35 10.24 -8.38
CA ALA A 258 6.90 9.03 -9.06
C ALA A 258 8.10 8.20 -9.55
N ARG A 259 9.14 8.85 -10.10
CA ARG A 259 10.40 8.20 -10.47
C ARG A 259 11.09 7.58 -9.24
N ALA A 260 11.24 8.34 -8.16
CA ALA A 260 11.84 7.84 -6.92
C ALA A 260 11.05 6.65 -6.33
N TYR A 261 9.72 6.71 -6.38
CA TYR A 261 8.84 5.62 -5.96
C TYR A 261 9.03 4.37 -6.82
N SER A 262 9.03 4.52 -8.15
CA SER A 262 9.24 3.42 -9.09
C SER A 262 10.60 2.75 -8.86
N LEU A 263 11.67 3.53 -8.73
CA LEU A 263 13.00 3.04 -8.40
C LEU A 263 13.04 2.33 -7.05
N ALA A 264 12.38 2.89 -6.02
CA ALA A 264 12.35 2.26 -4.70
C ALA A 264 11.59 0.92 -4.68
N THR A 265 10.57 0.73 -5.52
CA THR A 265 9.61 -0.37 -5.37
C THR A 265 9.55 -1.37 -6.52
N LEU A 266 9.71 -0.94 -7.76
CA LEU A 266 9.36 -1.72 -8.95
C LEU A 266 10.54 -2.02 -9.86
N GLU A 267 11.41 -1.03 -10.11
CA GLU A 267 12.45 -1.14 -11.11
C GLU A 267 13.49 -2.23 -10.80
N PRO A 268 14.03 -2.88 -11.84
CA PRO A 268 15.18 -3.76 -11.65
C PRO A 268 16.38 -2.99 -11.10
N LEU A 269 17.00 -3.53 -10.06
CA LEU A 269 18.15 -2.88 -9.38
C LEU A 269 19.51 -3.46 -9.79
N VAL A 270 19.57 -4.18 -10.91
CA VAL A 270 20.83 -4.80 -11.38
C VAL A 270 21.85 -3.72 -11.73
N GLY A 271 22.98 -3.73 -11.03
CA GLY A 271 24.04 -2.72 -11.22
C GLY A 271 23.77 -1.35 -10.59
N HIS A 272 22.63 -1.16 -9.93
CA HIS A 272 22.34 0.10 -9.24
C HIS A 272 23.14 0.18 -7.91
N PRO A 273 23.82 1.30 -7.59
CA PRO A 273 24.60 1.43 -6.36
C PRO A 273 23.80 1.11 -5.09
N ALA A 274 22.57 1.59 -5.03
CA ALA A 274 21.67 1.39 -3.89
C ALA A 274 20.87 0.06 -3.92
N ALA A 275 21.26 -0.92 -4.76
CA ALA A 275 20.52 -2.17 -4.92
C ALA A 275 20.32 -2.91 -3.60
N THR A 276 21.37 -3.04 -2.79
CA THR A 276 21.32 -3.81 -1.55
C THR A 276 20.30 -3.26 -0.54
N PRO A 277 20.39 -1.99 -0.08
CA PRO A 277 19.43 -1.48 0.89
C PRO A 277 17.99 -1.43 0.35
N LEU A 278 17.79 -1.10 -0.93
CA LEU A 278 16.45 -1.09 -1.52
C LEU A 278 15.83 -2.47 -1.60
N GLN A 279 16.60 -3.50 -1.97
CA GLN A 279 16.11 -4.87 -2.02
C GLN A 279 15.76 -5.40 -0.63
N LEU A 280 16.52 -5.04 0.41
CA LEU A 280 16.19 -5.37 1.79
C LEU A 280 14.90 -4.66 2.24
N LEU A 281 14.73 -3.38 1.93
CA LEU A 281 13.51 -2.63 2.22
C LEU A 281 12.28 -3.24 1.52
N ARG A 282 12.42 -3.72 0.29
CA ARG A 282 11.34 -4.39 -0.46
C ARG A 282 10.91 -5.74 0.14
N LEU A 283 11.65 -6.32 1.05
CA LEU A 283 11.24 -7.53 1.76
C LEU A 283 10.13 -7.28 2.79
N TYR A 284 9.98 -6.04 3.25
CA TYR A 284 8.92 -5.69 4.20
C TYR A 284 7.58 -5.52 3.49
N GLU A 285 6.52 -6.11 4.02
CA GLU A 285 5.16 -5.99 3.48
C GLU A 285 4.56 -4.60 3.69
N SER A 286 5.03 -3.87 4.69
CA SER A 286 4.56 -2.53 5.00
C SER A 286 5.18 -1.48 4.11
N SER A 287 4.42 -0.44 3.79
CA SER A 287 4.84 0.68 2.93
C SER A 287 5.37 1.90 3.70
N ASP A 288 5.44 1.83 5.03
CA ASP A 288 5.77 2.99 5.89
C ASP A 288 7.14 3.60 5.58
N TRP A 289 8.10 2.81 5.09
CA TRP A 289 9.46 3.25 4.74
C TRP A 289 9.54 4.02 3.41
N LYS A 290 8.58 3.85 2.51
CA LYS A 290 8.62 4.39 1.14
C LYS A 290 8.79 5.91 1.09
N PRO A 291 8.11 6.74 1.91
CA PRO A 291 8.31 8.19 1.90
C PRO A 291 9.77 8.60 2.14
N ALA A 292 10.44 7.99 3.12
CA ALA A 292 11.84 8.30 3.40
C ALA A 292 12.77 7.88 2.26
N ALA A 293 12.54 6.71 1.65
CA ALA A 293 13.28 6.29 0.48
C ALA A 293 13.09 7.24 -0.71
N MET A 294 11.86 7.72 -0.94
CA MET A 294 11.57 8.74 -1.96
C MET A 294 12.34 10.04 -1.70
N ALA A 295 12.36 10.53 -0.45
CA ALA A 295 13.11 11.73 -0.07
C ALA A 295 14.61 11.59 -0.31
N ILE A 296 15.17 10.40 -0.02
CA ILE A 296 16.60 10.12 -0.25
C ILE A 296 16.92 10.11 -1.76
N LEU A 297 16.09 9.38 -2.55
CA LEU A 297 16.33 9.17 -3.97
C LEU A 297 16.03 10.41 -4.83
N ASN A 298 15.24 11.34 -4.33
CA ASN A 298 14.82 12.54 -5.05
C ASN A 298 15.76 13.74 -4.83
N ALA A 299 16.65 13.66 -3.88
CA ALA A 299 17.60 14.72 -3.60
C ALA A 299 18.88 14.56 -4.44
N ASP A 300 19.47 15.68 -4.81
CA ASP A 300 20.75 15.72 -5.52
C ASP A 300 21.89 15.37 -4.55
N ARG A 301 22.25 14.09 -4.49
CA ARG A 301 23.30 13.50 -3.63
C ARG A 301 24.18 12.56 -4.42
N SER A 302 25.37 12.34 -3.92
CA SER A 302 26.27 11.31 -4.47
C SER A 302 25.68 9.90 -4.26
N ASP A 303 26.14 8.94 -5.08
CA ASP A 303 25.76 7.52 -4.91
C ASP A 303 26.14 6.99 -3.53
N GLU A 304 27.32 7.39 -3.02
CA GLU A 304 27.79 6.98 -1.69
C GLU A 304 26.86 7.48 -0.57
N GLU A 305 26.48 8.75 -0.61
CA GLU A 305 25.53 9.33 0.36
C GLU A 305 24.15 8.66 0.27
N THR A 306 23.66 8.44 -0.94
CA THR A 306 22.39 7.77 -1.20
C THR A 306 22.39 6.35 -0.62
N VAL A 307 23.44 5.57 -0.85
CA VAL A 307 23.60 4.21 -0.30
C VAL A 307 23.68 4.25 1.22
N SER A 308 24.46 5.17 1.78
CA SER A 308 24.61 5.34 3.23
C SER A 308 23.28 5.64 3.90
N LEU A 309 22.51 6.60 3.35
CA LEU A 309 21.21 7.02 3.89
C LEU A 309 20.14 5.92 3.76
N LEU A 310 20.09 5.21 2.63
CA LEU A 310 19.18 4.08 2.46
C LEU A 310 19.55 2.90 3.38
N THR A 311 20.83 2.70 3.66
CA THR A 311 21.29 1.70 4.63
C THR A 311 20.89 2.10 6.05
N SER A 312 21.04 3.38 6.42
CA SER A 312 20.55 3.91 7.69
C SER A 312 19.03 3.75 7.84
N LEU A 313 18.26 4.10 6.80
CA LEU A 313 16.81 3.90 6.79
C LEU A 313 16.45 2.44 7.00
N GLU A 314 17.11 1.52 6.29
CA GLU A 314 16.87 0.09 6.40
C GLU A 314 17.17 -0.41 7.82
N ARG A 315 18.28 -0.03 8.42
CA ARG A 315 18.66 -0.39 9.79
C ARG A 315 17.63 0.06 10.82
N VAL A 316 17.24 1.32 10.77
CA VAL A 316 16.24 1.90 11.67
C VAL A 316 14.90 1.20 11.51
N TYR A 317 14.45 1.03 10.26
CA TYR A 317 13.16 0.43 9.95
C TYR A 317 13.13 -1.06 10.29
N GLY A 318 14.17 -1.81 9.91
CA GLY A 318 14.30 -3.23 10.21
C GLY A 318 14.33 -3.52 11.71
N THR A 319 15.06 -2.71 12.46
CA THR A 319 15.07 -2.78 13.94
C THR A 319 13.68 -2.52 14.52
N ALA A 320 12.95 -1.52 14.02
CA ALA A 320 11.59 -1.22 14.49
C ALA A 320 10.60 -2.37 14.16
N VAL A 321 10.74 -3.00 13.00
CA VAL A 321 9.93 -4.18 12.63
C VAL A 321 10.28 -5.37 13.52
N ALA A 322 11.57 -5.65 13.74
CA ALA A 322 12.01 -6.73 14.63
C ALA A 322 11.57 -6.49 16.08
N ALA A 323 11.59 -5.25 16.55
CA ALA A 323 11.06 -4.86 17.86
C ALA A 323 9.53 -4.92 17.95
N ARG A 324 8.83 -5.31 16.88
CA ARG A 324 7.37 -5.41 16.78
C ARG A 324 6.65 -4.09 17.09
N ILE A 325 7.25 -2.98 16.64
CA ILE A 325 6.63 -1.67 16.74
C ILE A 325 5.41 -1.64 15.78
N VAL A 326 4.28 -1.16 16.28
CA VAL A 326 3.05 -1.07 15.48
C VAL A 326 3.17 -0.06 14.32
N PRO A 327 2.44 -0.23 13.20
CA PRO A 327 2.59 0.60 12.00
C PRO A 327 2.54 2.11 12.26
N GLY A 328 1.58 2.60 13.03
CA GLY A 328 1.48 4.04 13.34
C GLY A 328 2.70 4.62 14.08
N SER A 329 3.35 3.82 14.94
CA SER A 329 4.58 4.24 15.62
C SER A 329 5.80 4.10 14.71
N ARG A 330 5.82 3.14 13.77
CA ARG A 330 6.86 3.07 12.74
C ARG A 330 6.80 4.26 11.79
N ALA A 331 5.59 4.65 11.36
CA ALA A 331 5.39 5.85 10.55
C ALA A 331 5.96 7.10 11.24
N LEU A 332 5.83 7.21 12.57
CA LEU A 332 6.43 8.30 13.33
C LEU A 332 7.97 8.26 13.31
N ILE A 333 8.57 7.08 13.43
CA ILE A 333 10.04 6.91 13.31
C ILE A 333 10.51 7.35 11.93
N VAL A 334 9.79 6.96 10.87
CA VAL A 334 10.12 7.35 9.50
C VAL A 334 9.98 8.86 9.27
N THR A 335 8.96 9.50 9.84
CA THR A 335 8.83 10.96 9.72
C THR A 335 9.91 11.72 10.49
N GLN A 336 10.38 11.20 11.61
CA GLN A 336 11.57 11.75 12.31
C GLN A 336 12.84 11.60 11.47
N PHE A 337 12.99 10.46 10.76
CA PHE A 337 14.09 10.25 9.83
C PHE A 337 14.06 11.27 8.68
N ILE A 338 12.88 11.53 8.09
CA ILE A 338 12.71 12.54 7.03
C ILE A 338 13.08 13.93 7.55
N ALA A 339 12.64 14.31 8.74
CA ALA A 339 12.96 15.60 9.34
C ALA A 339 14.48 15.77 9.52
N ALA A 340 15.17 14.74 10.03
CA ALA A 340 16.63 14.76 10.18
C ALA A 340 17.38 14.91 8.84
N LEU A 341 16.87 14.23 7.77
CA LEU A 341 17.44 14.39 6.42
C LEU A 341 17.40 15.83 5.91
N GLU A 342 16.30 16.54 6.17
CA GLU A 342 16.09 17.90 5.69
C GLU A 342 16.83 18.93 6.55
N ASP A 343 16.97 18.68 7.85
CA ASP A 343 17.70 19.54 8.77
C ASP A 343 19.24 19.33 8.66
N GLY A 344 19.68 18.37 7.82
CA GLY A 344 21.10 18.04 7.65
C GLY A 344 21.73 17.39 8.88
N GLU A 345 20.90 16.86 9.79
CA GLU A 345 21.37 16.15 10.98
C GLU A 345 21.76 14.71 10.63
N PRO A 346 22.73 14.12 11.36
CA PRO A 346 23.04 12.70 11.19
C PRO A 346 21.81 11.84 11.48
N THR A 347 21.30 11.16 10.46
CA THR A 347 20.09 10.34 10.58
C THR A 347 20.21 9.22 11.60
N ASP A 348 21.43 8.68 11.80
CA ASP A 348 21.73 7.67 12.82
C ASP A 348 21.59 8.22 14.25
N ALA A 349 21.84 9.52 14.47
CA ALA A 349 21.69 10.18 15.77
C ALA A 349 20.25 10.65 16.02
N ALA A 350 19.60 11.25 15.03
CA ALA A 350 18.23 11.78 15.15
C ALA A 350 17.20 10.66 15.26
N CYS A 351 17.46 9.52 14.64
CA CYS A 351 16.64 8.32 14.72
C CYS A 351 17.25 7.26 15.64
N ALA A 352 18.05 7.66 16.62
CA ALA A 352 18.70 6.74 17.55
C ALA A 352 17.67 5.77 18.13
N VAL A 353 17.80 4.53 17.69
CA VAL A 353 16.93 3.44 18.17
C VAL A 353 17.14 3.31 19.68
N SER A 354 16.09 3.62 20.44
CA SER A 354 16.18 3.56 21.91
C SER A 354 16.56 2.16 22.39
N ASP A 355 17.22 2.08 23.54
CA ASP A 355 17.60 0.78 24.11
C ASP A 355 16.42 -0.17 24.30
N ASP A 356 15.23 0.34 24.59
CA ASP A 356 14.02 -0.45 24.63
C ASP A 356 13.73 -1.15 23.29
N ILE A 357 13.88 -0.43 22.19
CA ILE A 357 13.69 -0.99 20.84
C ILE A 357 14.82 -1.99 20.53
N ARG A 358 16.09 -1.69 20.86
CA ARG A 358 17.22 -2.60 20.69
C ARG A 358 17.01 -3.92 21.44
N HIS A 359 16.65 -3.86 22.72
CA HIS A 359 16.38 -5.05 23.53
C HIS A 359 15.20 -5.86 22.99
N ARG A 360 14.11 -5.21 22.57
CA ARG A 360 12.95 -5.90 21.97
C ARG A 360 13.32 -6.58 20.65
N ALA A 361 14.09 -5.92 19.78
CA ALA A 361 14.57 -6.51 18.54
C ALA A 361 15.43 -7.73 18.81
N ALA A 362 16.43 -7.63 19.71
CA ALA A 362 17.29 -8.74 20.12
C ALA A 362 16.47 -9.88 20.73
N ALA A 363 15.52 -9.59 21.61
CA ALA A 363 14.63 -10.60 22.21
C ALA A 363 13.77 -11.31 21.14
N THR A 364 13.29 -10.60 20.12
CA THR A 364 12.51 -11.22 19.04
C THR A 364 13.38 -12.17 18.21
N ILE A 365 14.60 -11.76 17.85
CA ILE A 365 15.52 -12.56 17.02
C ILE A 365 15.97 -13.83 17.77
N SER A 366 16.13 -13.76 19.07
CA SER A 366 16.59 -14.87 19.91
C SER A 366 15.51 -15.92 20.20
N ARG A 367 14.25 -15.67 19.85
CA ARG A 367 13.10 -16.54 20.14
C ARG A 367 12.57 -17.26 18.90
N PRO A 368 11.63 -18.22 19.09
CA PRO A 368 10.86 -18.74 17.97
C PRO A 368 10.06 -17.65 17.26
N LEU A 369 10.35 -17.46 15.97
CA LEU A 369 9.76 -16.39 15.15
C LEU A 369 8.35 -16.77 14.68
N PRO A 370 7.32 -15.92 14.93
CA PRO A 370 5.94 -16.29 14.69
C PRO A 370 5.54 -16.23 13.20
N GLN A 371 6.10 -15.29 12.43
CA GLN A 371 5.68 -15.00 11.06
C GLN A 371 6.71 -15.44 10.03
N SER A 372 6.24 -15.91 8.86
CA SER A 372 7.11 -16.33 7.75
C SER A 372 7.91 -15.16 7.16
N THR A 373 7.30 -13.99 7.04
CA THR A 373 7.92 -12.79 6.48
C THR A 373 9.13 -12.33 7.30
N ILE A 374 8.99 -12.22 8.63
CA ILE A 374 10.12 -11.82 9.48
C ILE A 374 11.28 -12.82 9.41
N ARG A 375 11.00 -14.12 9.28
CA ARG A 375 12.03 -15.15 9.12
C ARG A 375 12.84 -14.94 7.85
N LYS A 376 12.14 -14.65 6.74
CA LYS A 376 12.75 -14.38 5.44
C LYS A 376 13.63 -13.13 5.53
N VAL A 377 13.08 -12.04 6.06
CA VAL A 377 13.80 -10.77 6.26
C VAL A 377 15.11 -10.99 7.03
N LEU A 378 15.05 -11.64 8.20
CA LEU A 378 16.23 -11.85 9.05
C LEU A 378 17.31 -12.71 8.38
N LEU A 379 16.91 -13.77 7.67
CA LEU A 379 17.86 -14.61 6.94
C LEU A 379 18.53 -13.87 5.79
N TYR A 380 17.80 -13.00 5.07
CA TYR A 380 18.38 -12.17 4.03
C TYR A 380 19.37 -11.15 4.60
N HIS A 381 19.05 -10.55 5.75
CA HIS A 381 19.96 -9.63 6.43
C HIS A 381 21.25 -10.32 6.86
N ALA A 382 21.16 -11.49 7.45
CA ALA A 382 22.34 -12.26 7.83
C ALA A 382 23.19 -12.63 6.60
N MET A 383 22.56 -13.03 5.50
CA MET A 383 23.26 -13.35 4.26
C MET A 383 23.96 -12.13 3.65
N VAL A 384 23.27 -11.00 3.60
CA VAL A 384 23.84 -9.73 3.07
C VAL A 384 24.97 -9.23 3.93
N ALA A 385 24.83 -9.31 5.25
CA ALA A 385 25.87 -8.91 6.19
C ALA A 385 27.16 -9.72 6.04
N GLU A 386 27.04 -11.02 5.66
CA GLU A 386 28.19 -11.89 5.42
C GLU A 386 28.82 -11.71 4.04
N GLN A 387 27.98 -11.43 3.03
CA GLN A 387 28.42 -11.33 1.62
C GLN A 387 28.69 -9.89 1.15
N GLU A 388 28.45 -8.90 2.01
CA GLU A 388 28.54 -7.46 1.74
C GLU A 388 27.69 -6.97 0.56
N ALA A 389 26.86 -7.83 -0.04
CA ALA A 389 25.99 -7.49 -1.15
C ALA A 389 24.75 -8.38 -1.23
N PHE A 390 23.67 -7.81 -1.76
CA PHE A 390 22.47 -8.58 -2.09
C PHE A 390 22.69 -9.37 -3.39
N PRO A 391 22.35 -10.67 -3.44
CA PRO A 391 22.54 -11.46 -4.65
C PRO A 391 21.76 -10.89 -5.83
N THR A 392 22.45 -10.64 -6.95
CA THR A 392 21.89 -9.99 -8.14
C THR A 392 20.85 -10.84 -8.88
N ARG A 393 20.87 -12.16 -8.65
CA ARG A 393 19.97 -13.11 -9.30
C ARG A 393 19.38 -14.08 -8.27
N LEU A 394 18.33 -13.62 -7.58
CA LEU A 394 17.55 -14.54 -6.76
C LEU A 394 16.36 -15.08 -7.55
N PRO A 395 16.10 -16.40 -7.49
CA PRO A 395 14.89 -16.97 -8.06
C PRO A 395 13.64 -16.33 -7.44
N ARG A 396 12.62 -16.03 -8.24
CA ARG A 396 11.32 -15.54 -7.74
C ARG A 396 10.66 -16.50 -6.75
N SER A 397 11.02 -17.78 -6.83
CA SER A 397 10.53 -18.85 -5.96
C SER A 397 11.29 -19.00 -4.65
N LEU A 398 12.33 -18.17 -4.39
CA LEU A 398 13.10 -18.27 -3.17
C LEU A 398 12.23 -17.98 -1.95
N GLY A 399 12.13 -18.94 -1.08
CA GLY A 399 11.35 -18.89 0.15
C GLY A 399 12.19 -19.17 1.39
N VAL A 400 11.57 -19.17 2.54
CA VAL A 400 12.13 -19.72 3.76
C VAL A 400 11.58 -21.12 3.93
N LEU A 401 12.46 -22.11 3.92
CA LEU A 401 12.09 -23.43 4.38
C LEU A 401 11.82 -23.32 5.89
N SER A 402 10.59 -23.61 6.30
CA SER A 402 10.26 -23.64 7.72
C SER A 402 10.90 -24.87 8.36
N GLY A 403 12.14 -24.69 8.76
CA GLY A 403 12.81 -25.64 9.62
C GLY A 403 13.44 -26.85 8.93
N LEU A 404 14.17 -27.59 9.75
CA LEU A 404 14.68 -28.90 9.47
C LEU A 404 13.54 -29.87 9.12
N PRO A 405 13.80 -30.98 8.43
CA PRO A 405 12.79 -31.97 8.07
C PRO A 405 11.88 -32.35 9.23
N ALA A 406 10.59 -32.54 8.96
CA ALA A 406 9.60 -32.82 10.02
C ALA A 406 9.81 -34.21 10.70
N ALA A 407 10.50 -35.13 10.02
CA ALA A 407 10.89 -36.41 10.56
C ALA A 407 12.41 -36.49 10.74
N PRO A 408 12.90 -37.26 11.71
CA PRO A 408 14.34 -37.54 11.84
C PRO A 408 14.88 -38.12 10.55
N ILE A 409 15.94 -37.52 10.02
CA ILE A 409 16.67 -38.06 8.86
C ILE A 409 18.13 -38.30 9.24
N ARG A 410 18.82 -39.14 8.48
CA ARG A 410 20.23 -39.40 8.68
C ARG A 410 21.04 -38.09 8.57
N GLY A 411 21.97 -37.87 9.49
CA GLY A 411 22.78 -36.64 9.58
C GLY A 411 22.18 -35.55 10.44
N ILE A 412 21.02 -35.79 11.09
CA ILE A 412 20.51 -34.91 12.17
C ILE A 412 20.51 -35.71 13.47
N GLY A 413 21.13 -35.14 14.50
CA GLY A 413 21.31 -35.76 15.81
C GLY A 413 19.99 -36.09 16.52
N SER A 414 19.99 -37.13 17.28
CA SER A 414 18.83 -37.54 18.08
C SER A 414 18.53 -36.58 19.24
N ASP A 415 19.46 -35.69 19.57
CA ASP A 415 19.34 -34.63 20.56
C ASP A 415 18.59 -33.39 20.04
N VAL A 416 18.28 -33.35 18.74
CA VAL A 416 17.64 -32.22 18.08
C VAL A 416 16.11 -32.30 18.17
N ASP A 417 15.49 -31.41 18.94
CA ASP A 417 14.03 -31.21 18.85
C ASP A 417 13.66 -30.39 17.59
N LEU A 418 13.34 -31.12 16.52
CA LEU A 418 12.96 -30.53 15.23
C LEU A 418 11.79 -29.53 15.34
N ARG A 419 10.85 -29.75 16.26
CA ARG A 419 9.69 -28.85 16.44
C ARG A 419 10.11 -27.54 17.09
N ALA A 420 11.02 -27.56 18.04
CA ALA A 420 11.56 -26.38 18.69
C ALA A 420 12.36 -25.51 17.69
N TRP A 421 13.10 -26.14 16.77
CA TRP A 421 13.96 -25.44 15.81
C TRP A 421 13.24 -24.94 14.56
N ASN A 422 12.05 -25.42 14.24
CA ASN A 422 11.27 -25.01 13.06
C ASN A 422 10.93 -23.51 12.99
N ARG A 423 11.08 -22.79 14.07
CA ARG A 423 10.77 -21.35 14.17
C ARG A 423 11.94 -20.51 14.65
N ARG A 424 13.04 -21.13 15.03
CA ARG A 424 14.24 -20.43 15.50
C ARG A 424 15.20 -20.20 14.33
N LEU A 425 15.84 -19.04 14.31
CA LEU A 425 16.73 -18.61 13.22
C LEU A 425 17.83 -19.66 12.93
N GLY A 426 18.37 -20.29 13.97
CA GLY A 426 19.37 -21.34 13.83
C GLY A 426 18.92 -22.58 13.05
N GLY A 427 17.62 -22.90 13.06
CA GLY A 427 17.04 -24.02 12.34
C GLY A 427 16.40 -23.66 10.99
N LEU A 428 16.41 -22.37 10.59
CA LEU A 428 15.79 -21.89 9.35
C LEU A 428 16.83 -21.82 8.22
N VAL A 429 16.39 -22.08 6.99
CA VAL A 429 17.23 -21.98 5.80
C VAL A 429 16.50 -21.27 4.67
N LEU A 430 17.26 -20.52 3.84
CA LEU A 430 16.77 -19.96 2.58
C LEU A 430 16.89 -21.03 1.49
N THR A 431 15.83 -21.23 0.70
CA THR A 431 15.81 -22.25 -0.34
C THR A 431 14.74 -22.01 -1.41
N THR A 432 14.98 -22.55 -2.60
CA THR A 432 13.99 -22.70 -3.66
C THR A 432 13.22 -24.03 -3.58
N ILE A 433 13.67 -24.96 -2.72
CA ILE A 433 13.13 -26.31 -2.63
C ILE A 433 11.80 -26.31 -1.90
N LYS A 434 10.84 -27.06 -2.42
CA LYS A 434 9.55 -27.25 -1.74
C LYS A 434 9.73 -28.09 -0.47
N SER A 435 9.07 -27.73 0.61
CA SER A 435 9.11 -28.45 1.90
C SER A 435 8.84 -29.95 1.77
N ARG A 436 7.99 -30.37 0.80
CA ARG A 436 7.73 -31.77 0.54
C ARG A 436 8.99 -32.53 0.11
N THR A 437 9.81 -31.94 -0.75
CA THR A 437 11.08 -32.58 -1.24
C THR A 437 12.05 -32.76 -0.10
N VAL A 438 12.19 -31.76 0.77
CA VAL A 438 13.06 -31.83 1.95
C VAL A 438 12.58 -32.88 2.93
N ASN A 439 11.29 -32.97 3.19
CA ASN A 439 10.70 -33.95 4.10
C ASN A 439 10.78 -35.40 3.56
N GLN A 440 11.03 -35.60 2.28
CA GLN A 440 11.21 -36.92 1.62
C GLN A 440 12.68 -37.27 1.37
N ALA A 441 13.62 -36.37 1.69
CA ALA A 441 15.04 -36.64 1.53
C ALA A 441 15.49 -37.74 2.50
N PRO A 442 16.36 -38.69 2.05
CA PRO A 442 16.82 -39.80 2.88
C PRO A 442 17.80 -39.34 3.97
N ASP A 443 18.54 -38.28 3.71
CA ASP A 443 19.60 -37.76 4.57
C ASP A 443 19.81 -36.25 4.40
N TRP A 444 20.59 -35.68 5.31
CA TRP A 444 20.93 -34.24 5.28
C TRP A 444 21.84 -33.91 4.08
N ASP A 445 22.73 -34.78 3.64
CA ASP A 445 23.62 -34.53 2.49
C ASP A 445 22.81 -34.30 1.21
N THR A 446 21.70 -35.04 1.06
CA THR A 446 20.76 -34.83 -0.06
C THR A 446 20.09 -33.48 0.01
N VAL A 447 19.68 -33.02 1.19
CA VAL A 447 19.12 -31.68 1.40
C VAL A 447 20.18 -30.61 1.11
N ALA A 448 21.38 -30.76 1.65
CA ALA A 448 22.48 -29.81 1.48
C ALA A 448 22.85 -29.63 0.01
N ARG A 449 22.98 -30.74 -0.75
CA ARG A 449 23.24 -30.69 -2.20
C ARG A 449 22.14 -29.91 -2.94
N ALA A 450 20.89 -30.16 -2.64
CA ALA A 450 19.78 -29.45 -3.26
C ALA A 450 19.75 -27.95 -2.88
N LEU A 451 20.18 -27.58 -1.68
CA LEU A 451 20.31 -26.19 -1.27
C LEU A 451 21.36 -25.40 -2.08
N HIS A 452 22.36 -26.11 -2.65
CA HIS A 452 23.39 -25.50 -3.51
C HIS A 452 22.92 -25.18 -4.94
N GLU A 453 21.68 -25.51 -5.33
CA GLU A 453 21.14 -25.13 -6.65
C GLU A 453 21.16 -23.62 -6.90
N VAL A 454 21.15 -22.81 -5.85
CA VAL A 454 21.40 -21.36 -5.90
C VAL A 454 22.71 -21.10 -5.19
N PRO A 455 23.85 -21.00 -5.90
CA PRO A 455 25.19 -21.03 -5.29
C PRO A 455 25.38 -20.04 -4.16
N THR A 456 24.93 -18.79 -4.32
CA THR A 456 25.07 -17.73 -3.31
C THR A 456 24.29 -18.03 -2.03
N VAL A 457 23.04 -18.48 -2.17
CA VAL A 457 22.16 -18.82 -1.06
C VAL A 457 22.56 -20.14 -0.43
N GLY A 458 22.98 -21.11 -1.26
CA GLY A 458 23.46 -22.40 -0.82
C GLY A 458 24.73 -22.27 0.01
N ALA A 459 25.70 -21.48 -0.45
CA ALA A 459 26.93 -21.22 0.28
C ALA A 459 26.67 -20.62 1.68
N PHE A 460 25.80 -19.61 1.78
CA PHE A 460 25.38 -19.03 3.06
C PHE A 460 24.67 -20.06 3.95
N THR A 461 23.69 -20.79 3.41
CA THR A 461 22.88 -21.73 4.18
C THR A 461 23.69 -22.91 4.69
N VAL A 462 24.50 -23.51 3.81
CA VAL A 462 25.30 -24.69 4.14
C VAL A 462 26.59 -24.32 4.87
N GLY A 463 27.20 -23.17 4.53
CA GLY A 463 28.38 -22.67 5.22
C GLY A 463 28.16 -22.31 6.69
N THR A 464 26.93 -21.99 7.05
CA THR A 464 26.53 -21.75 8.45
C THR A 464 26.00 -22.99 9.19
N LEU A 465 25.84 -24.12 8.50
CA LEU A 465 25.47 -25.40 9.06
C LEU A 465 26.61 -26.42 8.86
N PRO A 466 26.85 -27.37 9.77
CA PRO A 466 27.87 -28.41 9.57
C PRO A 466 27.63 -29.15 8.26
N SER A 467 28.63 -29.20 7.36
CA SER A 467 28.49 -29.77 6.01
C SER A 467 29.35 -31.00 5.72
N ASP A 468 30.32 -31.33 6.55
CA ASP A 468 31.33 -32.35 6.24
C ASP A 468 31.05 -33.71 6.90
N GLY A 469 29.89 -34.32 6.57
CA GLY A 469 29.55 -35.64 7.11
C GLY A 469 29.34 -35.64 8.63
N GLY A 470 29.34 -34.46 9.25
CA GLY A 470 29.02 -34.27 10.65
C GLY A 470 27.52 -34.25 10.92
N GLU A 471 27.14 -34.84 12.04
CA GLU A 471 25.77 -34.82 12.52
C GLU A 471 25.40 -33.42 13.00
N ILE A 472 24.24 -32.87 12.54
CA ILE A 472 23.71 -31.60 13.05
C ILE A 472 23.18 -31.83 14.45
N SER A 473 23.93 -31.39 15.46
CA SER A 473 23.53 -31.45 16.88
C SER A 473 22.74 -30.26 17.33
N ALA A 474 22.05 -30.36 18.45
CA ALA A 474 21.38 -29.22 19.09
C ALA A 474 22.36 -28.08 19.40
N SER A 475 23.57 -28.42 19.83
CA SER A 475 24.66 -27.43 20.07
C SER A 475 25.09 -26.70 18.80
N ALA A 476 25.16 -27.39 17.67
CA ALA A 476 25.46 -26.76 16.38
C ALA A 476 24.39 -25.76 15.97
N LEU A 477 23.11 -26.09 16.16
CA LEU A 477 22.00 -25.18 15.88
C LEU A 477 21.97 -23.97 16.84
N GLU A 478 22.33 -24.14 18.10
CA GLU A 478 22.49 -23.05 19.05
C GLU A 478 23.67 -22.12 18.68
N GLY A 479 24.79 -22.71 18.29
CA GLY A 479 25.92 -21.96 17.77
C GLY A 479 25.53 -21.12 16.54
N ARG A 480 24.81 -21.71 15.60
CA ARG A 480 24.29 -21.00 14.43
C ARG A 480 23.27 -19.90 14.81
N GLN A 481 22.37 -20.16 15.75
CA GLN A 481 21.42 -19.16 16.26
C GLN A 481 22.17 -17.92 16.78
N THR A 482 23.17 -18.16 17.62
CA THR A 482 23.98 -17.10 18.21
C THR A 482 24.76 -16.32 17.14
N TYR A 483 25.36 -17.04 16.19
CA TYR A 483 26.09 -16.44 15.06
C TYR A 483 25.17 -15.54 14.21
N LEU A 484 24.03 -16.05 13.74
CA LEU A 484 23.10 -15.28 12.91
C LEU A 484 22.50 -14.10 13.68
N THR A 485 22.17 -14.28 14.96
CA THR A 485 21.68 -13.20 15.81
C THR A 485 22.72 -12.10 15.91
N ARG A 486 23.98 -12.44 16.21
CA ARG A 486 25.08 -11.47 16.28
C ARG A 486 25.27 -10.74 14.95
N THR A 487 25.30 -11.45 13.83
CA THR A 487 25.49 -10.89 12.49
C THR A 487 24.41 -9.87 12.14
N ILE A 488 23.13 -10.15 12.46
CA ILE A 488 22.02 -9.24 12.24
C ILE A 488 22.12 -8.00 13.14
N LEU A 489 22.42 -8.19 14.42
CA LEU A 489 22.54 -7.08 15.37
C LEU A 489 23.72 -6.17 15.04
N ASP A 490 24.83 -6.73 14.54
CA ASP A 490 25.98 -5.98 14.05
C ASP A 490 25.62 -5.19 12.77
N TYR A 491 24.94 -5.83 11.81
CA TYR A 491 24.49 -5.18 10.58
C TYR A 491 23.57 -3.98 10.86
N TRP A 492 22.63 -4.13 11.81
CA TRP A 492 21.73 -3.03 12.21
C TRP A 492 22.35 -2.04 13.18
N ASN A 493 23.61 -2.21 13.58
CA ASN A 493 24.33 -1.36 14.54
C ASN A 493 23.62 -1.25 15.90
N ILE A 494 22.99 -2.33 16.35
CA ILE A 494 22.24 -2.41 17.63
C ILE A 494 22.74 -3.50 18.55
N ARG A 495 23.93 -4.06 18.30
CA ARG A 495 24.48 -5.13 19.11
C ARG A 495 24.75 -4.72 20.53
N ARG A 496 25.13 -3.45 20.76
CA ARG A 496 25.37 -2.91 22.09
C ARG A 496 24.29 -1.90 22.46
N ASP A 497 23.87 -1.91 23.72
CA ASP A 497 23.03 -0.85 24.26
C ASP A 497 23.86 0.36 24.73
N SER A 498 23.21 1.39 25.27
CA SER A 498 23.85 2.61 25.76
C SER A 498 24.83 2.36 26.93
N ASP A 499 24.62 1.28 27.67
CA ASP A 499 25.49 0.87 28.79
C ASP A 499 26.65 -0.03 28.31
N GLY A 500 26.76 -0.28 26.99
CA GLY A 500 27.79 -1.11 26.36
C GLY A 500 27.57 -2.62 26.47
N VAL A 501 26.41 -3.05 26.93
CA VAL A 501 26.06 -4.47 27.08
C VAL A 501 25.89 -5.11 25.70
N ASP A 502 26.57 -6.22 25.46
CA ASP A 502 26.47 -7.01 24.22
C ASP A 502 25.19 -7.87 24.23
N LEU A 503 24.16 -7.40 23.53
CA LEU A 503 22.84 -8.04 23.47
C LEU A 503 22.86 -9.42 22.81
N SER A 504 23.87 -9.71 21.99
CA SER A 504 24.02 -11.04 21.34
C SER A 504 24.43 -12.13 22.32
N ARG A 505 24.90 -11.76 23.50
CA ARG A 505 25.35 -12.69 24.54
C ARG A 505 24.31 -12.95 25.61
N LEU A 506 23.22 -12.18 25.61
CA LEU A 506 22.15 -12.33 26.59
C LEU A 506 21.20 -13.47 26.18
N SER A 507 20.77 -14.24 27.16
CA SER A 507 19.71 -15.21 26.98
C SER A 507 18.37 -14.54 26.68
N SER A 508 17.43 -15.26 26.10
CA SER A 508 16.08 -14.75 25.85
C SER A 508 15.41 -14.23 27.13
N SER A 509 15.63 -14.90 28.28
CA SER A 509 15.08 -14.48 29.56
C SER A 509 15.71 -13.20 30.11
N GLU A 510 17.01 -13.00 29.94
CA GLU A 510 17.70 -11.76 30.31
C GLU A 510 17.25 -10.58 29.47
N LEU A 511 17.10 -10.78 28.15
CA LEU A 511 16.54 -9.77 27.23
C LEU A 511 15.11 -9.39 27.59
N GLU A 512 14.27 -10.36 27.98
CA GLU A 512 12.91 -10.11 28.45
C GLU A 512 12.89 -9.30 29.76
N ALA A 513 13.68 -9.73 30.74
CA ALA A 513 13.78 -9.01 31.99
C ALA A 513 14.26 -7.56 31.80
N ALA A 514 15.17 -7.32 30.86
CA ALA A 514 15.62 -5.98 30.51
C ALA A 514 14.50 -5.13 29.88
N VAL A 515 13.68 -5.71 28.99
CA VAL A 515 12.51 -5.04 28.40
C VAL A 515 11.47 -4.73 29.50
N ASP A 516 11.17 -5.68 30.38
CA ASP A 516 10.19 -5.49 31.44
C ASP A 516 10.65 -4.44 32.46
N LYS A 517 11.94 -4.46 32.85
CA LYS A 517 12.54 -3.48 33.75
C LYS A 517 12.47 -2.06 33.17
N ARG A 518 12.78 -1.90 31.90
CA ARG A 518 12.74 -0.59 31.22
C ARG A 518 11.30 -0.12 30.96
N SER A 519 10.38 -1.04 30.66
CA SER A 519 8.95 -0.73 30.59
C SER A 519 8.38 -0.28 31.92
N ALA A 520 8.82 -0.89 33.02
CA ALA A 520 8.48 -0.47 34.37
C ALA A 520 9.08 0.90 34.74
N ALA A 521 10.33 1.18 34.30
CA ALA A 521 11.01 2.46 34.53
C ALA A 521 10.42 3.62 33.74
N ARG A 522 9.78 3.35 32.59
CA ARG A 522 9.05 4.37 31.77
C ARG A 522 7.68 4.74 32.35
N GLY A 523 7.35 4.25 33.51
CA GLY A 523 6.04 4.39 34.15
C GLY A 523 5.14 3.22 33.74
N ARG A 524 4.64 2.55 34.79
CA ARG A 524 3.64 1.49 34.69
C ARG A 524 2.56 1.91 33.71
N GLN A 525 2.34 1.12 32.68
CA GLN A 525 1.26 1.40 31.74
C GLN A 525 -0.04 1.54 32.55
N VAL A 526 -0.56 2.75 32.63
CA VAL A 526 -1.75 3.06 33.43
C VAL A 526 -2.87 2.12 33.00
N ARG A 527 -3.31 1.27 33.88
CA ARG A 527 -4.46 0.39 33.67
C ARG A 527 -5.73 1.09 34.11
N LEU A 528 -6.85 0.72 33.52
CA LEU A 528 -8.14 1.28 33.94
C LEU A 528 -8.39 1.06 35.46
N ALA A 529 -7.99 -0.10 35.96
CA ALA A 529 -8.04 -0.41 37.39
C ALA A 529 -7.25 0.60 38.27
N ASP A 530 -6.12 1.10 37.78
CA ASP A 530 -5.32 2.10 38.52
C ASP A 530 -6.08 3.43 38.62
N VAL A 531 -6.78 3.83 37.55
CA VAL A 531 -7.60 5.06 37.50
C VAL A 531 -8.83 4.93 38.38
N VAL A 532 -9.45 3.76 38.40
CA VAL A 532 -10.60 3.43 39.28
C VAL A 532 -10.17 3.45 40.76
N ALA A 533 -9.03 2.88 41.09
CA ALA A 533 -8.51 2.87 42.47
C ALA A 533 -8.29 4.27 43.07
N THR A 534 -8.11 5.30 42.23
CA THR A 534 -7.95 6.70 42.67
C THR A 534 -9.28 7.46 42.81
N GLY A 535 -10.41 6.85 42.45
CA GLY A 535 -11.72 7.50 42.47
C GLY A 535 -11.95 8.55 41.37
N ILE A 536 -11.05 8.67 40.38
CA ILE A 536 -11.25 9.54 39.22
C ILE A 536 -12.35 8.97 38.30
N ILE A 537 -12.40 7.65 38.23
CA ILE A 537 -13.48 6.87 37.65
C ILE A 537 -14.02 5.99 38.74
N SER A 538 -15.33 5.96 38.95
CA SER A 538 -15.96 5.16 39.96
C SER A 538 -16.53 3.86 39.41
N PRO A 539 -16.50 2.76 40.18
CA PRO A 539 -17.29 1.58 39.85
C PRO A 539 -18.76 1.97 39.59
N GLY A 540 -19.35 1.47 38.53
CA GLY A 540 -20.71 1.84 38.11
C GLY A 540 -20.78 3.05 37.17
N ASP A 541 -19.65 3.78 36.95
CA ASP A 541 -19.63 4.86 35.95
C ASP A 541 -19.97 4.28 34.56
N THR A 542 -20.90 4.94 33.88
CA THR A 542 -21.36 4.56 32.55
C THR A 542 -20.71 5.48 31.51
N PHE A 543 -20.19 4.87 30.47
CA PHE A 543 -19.59 5.56 29.32
C PHE A 543 -20.35 5.24 28.05
N VAL A 544 -20.59 6.27 27.24
CA VAL A 544 -21.36 6.19 25.99
C VAL A 544 -20.45 6.52 24.82
N TRP A 545 -20.50 5.66 23.80
CA TRP A 545 -19.88 5.90 22.50
C TRP A 545 -20.97 6.01 21.41
N ARG A 546 -21.12 7.20 20.84
CA ARG A 546 -22.07 7.46 19.75
C ARG A 546 -21.35 7.48 18.41
N ARG A 547 -21.56 6.45 17.59
CA ARG A 547 -21.06 6.40 16.20
C ARG A 547 -22.05 7.08 15.27
N ARG A 548 -21.92 8.41 15.13
CA ARG A 548 -22.85 9.25 14.35
C ARG A 548 -23.05 8.75 12.91
N ASN A 549 -21.98 8.23 12.26
CA ASN A 549 -22.02 7.77 10.86
C ASN A 549 -22.78 6.44 10.66
N LEU A 550 -23.06 5.70 11.73
CA LEU A 550 -23.73 4.39 11.66
C LEU A 550 -25.02 4.34 12.53
N GLY A 551 -25.35 5.43 13.21
CA GLY A 551 -26.51 5.50 14.11
C GLY A 551 -26.39 4.65 15.38
N ASN A 552 -25.26 3.96 15.60
CA ASN A 552 -25.07 3.05 16.73
C ASN A 552 -24.66 3.81 17.99
N VAL A 553 -25.23 3.40 19.12
CA VAL A 553 -24.86 3.87 20.46
C VAL A 553 -24.44 2.67 21.30
N TYR A 554 -23.19 2.70 21.75
CA TYR A 554 -22.67 1.68 22.66
C TYR A 554 -22.57 2.24 24.06
N VAL A 555 -23.06 1.50 25.04
CA VAL A 555 -23.03 1.85 26.45
C VAL A 555 -22.21 0.81 27.19
N VAL A 556 -21.20 1.24 27.94
CA VAL A 556 -20.34 0.35 28.72
C VAL A 556 -20.28 0.85 30.16
N THR A 557 -20.11 -0.06 31.11
CA THR A 557 -20.06 0.26 32.54
C THR A 557 -18.73 -0.19 33.14
N ILE A 558 -18.24 0.51 34.14
CA ILE A 558 -16.99 0.17 34.82
C ILE A 558 -17.30 -0.75 36.04
N SER A 559 -16.62 -1.89 36.07
CA SER A 559 -16.76 -2.83 37.19
C SER A 559 -15.93 -2.40 38.42
N PRO A 560 -16.21 -2.96 39.62
CA PRO A 560 -15.40 -2.72 40.82
C PRO A 560 -13.93 -3.11 40.66
N GLU A 561 -13.64 -4.10 39.83
CA GLU A 561 -12.28 -4.59 39.52
C GLU A 561 -11.55 -3.71 38.53
N GLY A 562 -12.20 -2.65 38.00
CA GLY A 562 -11.63 -1.74 37.00
C GLY A 562 -11.59 -2.36 35.60
N THR A 563 -12.54 -3.26 35.30
CA THR A 563 -12.78 -3.74 33.92
C THR A 563 -13.97 -3.01 33.29
N ILE A 564 -14.07 -3.06 31.98
CA ILE A 564 -15.21 -2.51 31.23
C ILE A 564 -16.19 -3.65 30.97
N VAL A 565 -17.42 -3.47 31.40
CA VAL A 565 -18.53 -4.38 31.14
C VAL A 565 -19.24 -3.94 29.87
N LEU A 566 -19.29 -4.82 28.88
CA LEU A 566 -19.96 -4.59 27.60
C LEU A 566 -21.48 -4.84 27.72
N PRO A 567 -22.29 -4.40 26.74
CA PRO A 567 -23.75 -4.58 26.79
C PRO A 567 -24.21 -6.05 26.86
N ASP A 568 -23.37 -6.98 26.39
CA ASP A 568 -23.61 -8.44 26.45
C ASP A 568 -23.14 -9.08 27.78
N GLY A 569 -22.66 -8.28 28.72
CA GLY A 569 -22.15 -8.74 30.00
C GLY A 569 -20.69 -9.22 29.99
N GLN A 570 -20.01 -9.20 28.84
CA GLN A 570 -18.57 -9.56 28.76
C GLN A 570 -17.71 -8.52 29.47
N HIS A 571 -16.70 -8.97 30.23
CA HIS A 571 -15.71 -8.12 30.87
C HIS A 571 -14.44 -8.03 30.04
N VAL A 572 -13.97 -6.81 29.74
CA VAL A 572 -12.71 -6.56 29.04
C VAL A 572 -11.80 -5.64 29.85
N SER A 573 -10.49 -5.88 29.79
CA SER A 573 -9.50 -5.23 30.66
C SER A 573 -9.02 -3.85 30.17
N SER A 574 -9.36 -3.44 28.96
CA SER A 574 -8.88 -2.19 28.38
C SER A 574 -9.91 -1.52 27.46
N PRO A 575 -9.85 -0.17 27.33
CA PRO A 575 -10.71 0.57 26.40
C PRO A 575 -10.56 0.10 24.94
N SER A 576 -9.36 -0.27 24.52
CA SER A 576 -9.11 -0.79 23.16
C SER A 576 -9.76 -2.16 22.94
N ALA A 577 -9.73 -3.04 23.95
CA ALA A 577 -10.42 -4.32 23.90
C ALA A 577 -11.95 -4.13 23.81
N ALA A 578 -12.50 -3.13 24.53
CA ALA A 578 -13.91 -2.80 24.44
C ALA A 578 -14.31 -2.33 23.04
N VAL A 579 -13.53 -1.45 22.42
CA VAL A 579 -13.76 -1.02 21.04
C VAL A 579 -13.72 -2.20 20.07
N SER A 580 -12.72 -3.07 20.18
CA SER A 580 -12.58 -4.27 19.33
C SER A 580 -13.78 -5.22 19.47
N ALA A 581 -14.21 -5.49 20.69
CA ALA A 581 -15.34 -6.37 20.96
C ALA A 581 -16.67 -5.79 20.43
N LEU A 582 -16.87 -4.47 20.56
CA LEU A 582 -18.09 -3.79 20.11
C LEU A 582 -18.19 -3.61 18.59
N THR A 583 -17.07 -3.62 17.86
CA THR A 583 -17.05 -3.25 16.43
C THR A 583 -16.48 -4.32 15.51
N GLY A 584 -15.88 -5.37 16.05
CA GLY A 584 -15.16 -6.40 15.29
C GLY A 584 -13.82 -5.92 14.70
N ASN A 585 -13.51 -4.60 14.75
CA ASN A 585 -12.29 -4.00 14.21
C ASN A 585 -11.72 -2.95 15.18
N GLY A 586 -10.47 -3.13 15.62
CA GLY A 586 -9.83 -2.37 16.69
C GLY A 586 -9.20 -1.02 16.35
N SER A 587 -9.75 -0.20 15.43
CA SER A 587 -9.05 0.99 14.92
C SER A 587 -9.50 2.36 15.49
N ALA A 588 -10.43 2.43 16.44
CA ALA A 588 -10.82 3.71 17.04
C ALA A 588 -9.90 4.08 18.21
N ALA A 589 -9.61 5.37 18.38
CA ALA A 589 -8.86 5.89 19.54
C ALA A 589 -9.71 5.72 20.82
N ALA A 590 -9.62 4.57 21.44
CA ALA A 590 -10.52 4.09 22.48
C ALA A 590 -10.74 5.07 23.66
N LEU A 591 -9.71 5.82 24.02
CA LEU A 591 -9.81 6.84 25.07
C LEU A 591 -10.60 8.09 24.64
N ASP A 592 -10.75 8.33 23.34
CA ASP A 592 -11.40 9.53 22.81
C ASP A 592 -12.86 9.32 22.45
N VAL A 593 -13.26 8.07 22.25
CA VAL A 593 -14.63 7.75 21.80
C VAL A 593 -15.60 7.56 22.95
N PHE A 594 -15.12 7.11 24.12
CA PHE A 594 -15.94 6.92 25.31
C PHE A 594 -16.11 8.21 26.08
N VAL A 595 -17.36 8.63 26.27
CA VAL A 595 -17.75 9.84 27.01
C VAL A 595 -18.55 9.41 28.25
N ARG A 596 -18.14 9.84 29.44
CA ARG A 596 -18.85 9.54 30.68
C ARG A 596 -20.22 10.21 30.67
N GLU A 597 -21.25 9.44 30.97
CA GLU A 597 -22.64 9.92 30.89
C GLU A 597 -22.95 10.98 31.95
N SER A 598 -22.36 10.87 33.14
CA SER A 598 -22.67 11.75 34.26
C SER A 598 -22.19 13.19 34.13
N ASP A 599 -21.06 13.46 33.42
CA ASP A 599 -20.45 14.79 33.33
C ASP A 599 -19.95 15.16 31.93
N GLY A 600 -20.18 14.30 30.94
CA GLY A 600 -19.80 14.54 29.54
C GLY A 600 -18.29 14.52 29.27
N LYS A 601 -17.46 14.07 30.21
CA LYS A 601 -16.00 14.03 30.02
C LYS A 601 -15.57 12.81 29.24
N LYS A 602 -14.64 13.04 28.28
CA LYS A 602 -14.00 11.93 27.58
C LYS A 602 -13.14 11.09 28.53
N LEU A 603 -13.08 9.79 28.29
CA LEU A 603 -12.22 8.88 29.04
C LEU A 603 -10.75 9.33 29.00
N ARG A 604 -10.28 9.91 27.88
CA ARG A 604 -8.94 10.52 27.77
C ARG A 604 -8.70 11.62 28.83
N ALA A 605 -9.63 12.52 29.00
CA ALA A 605 -9.46 13.62 29.94
C ALA A 605 -9.35 13.12 31.40
N LEU A 606 -10.06 12.03 31.74
CA LEU A 606 -9.97 11.39 33.05
C LEU A 606 -8.62 10.65 33.20
N TRP A 607 -8.14 10.05 32.13
CA TRP A 607 -6.84 9.39 32.06
C TRP A 607 -5.67 10.37 32.20
N ASP A 608 -5.75 11.50 31.52
CA ASP A 608 -4.74 12.56 31.61
C ASP A 608 -4.73 13.23 32.98
N LYS A 609 -5.91 13.38 33.61
CA LYS A 609 -6.03 13.84 35.00
C LYS A 609 -5.35 12.87 35.98
N TYR A 610 -5.45 11.55 35.75
CA TYR A 610 -4.72 10.57 36.54
C TYR A 610 -3.20 10.74 36.35
N ARG A 611 -2.75 10.81 35.08
CA ARG A 611 -1.32 10.97 34.77
C ARG A 611 -0.73 12.21 35.42
N SER A 612 -1.38 13.36 35.25
CA SER A 612 -0.89 14.62 35.82
C SER A 612 -0.82 14.61 37.35
N ARG A 613 -1.67 13.80 38.05
CA ARG A 613 -1.77 13.80 39.52
C ARG A 613 -0.94 12.69 40.16
N PHE A 614 -0.70 11.57 39.49
CA PHE A 614 -0.13 10.37 40.08
C PHE A 614 1.10 9.79 39.38
N THR A 615 1.52 10.36 38.22
CA THR A 615 2.71 9.89 37.46
C THR A 615 3.79 10.97 37.28
N SER A 616 3.62 12.15 37.86
CA SER A 616 4.65 13.22 37.89
C SER A 616 5.52 13.04 39.13
N SER A 617 6.33 11.98 39.19
CA SER A 617 7.42 11.79 40.15
C SER A 617 8.53 11.03 39.47
#